data_3224d358b4210ec373ce254a6654ef57
#
_entry.id   3224d358b4210ec373ce254a6654ef57
#
_cell.length_a   1.000
_cell.length_b   1.000
_cell.length_c   1.000
_cell.angle_alpha   90.00
_cell.angle_beta   90.00
_cell.angle_gamma   90.00
#
_symmetry.space_group_name_H-M   'P 1'
#
loop_
_entity.id
_entity.type
_entity.pdbx_description
1 polymer ?
#
loop_
_entity_poly.entity_id
_entity_poly.type
_entity_poly.pdbx_seq_one_letter_code
_entity_poly.pdbx_strand_id
1 'polypeptide(L)'
;MDDIIITDTDYGLITKLQRLLHAIFHMKDLSQLTHFLILEVHHRASGIFMNQHKYIQDLITLVGLEDTSSVDTLMEINVKYRKDEGDLLDDPTLYLRLLKSLIFLITTRPDISYVVHQVS
;
A
#
# COMPACT_ATOMS: atom_id res chain seq x y z
N MET A 1 16.57 4.52 8.08
CA MET A 1 16.22 4.02 9.44
C MET A 1 15.32 2.82 9.26
N ASP A 2 15.70 1.71 9.86
CA ASP A 2 14.96 0.45 9.70
C ASP A 2 14.06 0.25 10.92
N ASP A 3 12.79 -0.09 10.66
CA ASP A 3 11.82 -0.40 11.69
C ASP A 3 11.70 -1.91 11.86
N ILE A 4 11.52 -2.38 13.10
CA ILE A 4 11.28 -3.78 13.40
C ILE A 4 9.88 -3.94 13.98
N ILE A 5 9.11 -4.86 13.41
CA ILE A 5 7.78 -5.22 13.90
C ILE A 5 7.90 -6.52 14.67
N ILE A 6 7.36 -6.54 15.88
CA ILE A 6 7.27 -7.72 16.72
C ILE A 6 5.79 -8.03 16.96
N THR A 7 5.38 -9.25 16.70
CA THR A 7 4.01 -9.71 16.93
C THR A 7 4.01 -11.12 17.53
N ASP A 8 3.25 -11.30 18.60
CA ASP A 8 3.01 -12.59 19.24
C ASP A 8 1.73 -12.49 20.10
N THR A 9 1.18 -13.61 20.47
CA THR A 9 0.11 -13.70 21.46
C THR A 9 0.62 -13.65 22.90
N ASP A 10 1.91 -13.94 23.11
CA ASP A 10 2.58 -13.88 24.41
C ASP A 10 3.25 -12.51 24.62
N TYR A 11 2.59 -11.63 25.35
CA TYR A 11 3.10 -10.29 25.68
C TYR A 11 4.40 -10.34 26.53
N GLY A 12 4.59 -11.37 27.35
CA GLY A 12 5.82 -11.55 28.12
C GLY A 12 7.03 -11.79 27.22
N LEU A 13 6.84 -12.58 26.17
CA LEU A 13 7.87 -12.84 25.15
C LEU A 13 8.20 -11.58 24.34
N ILE A 14 7.19 -10.84 23.95
CA ILE A 14 7.37 -9.54 23.26
C ILE A 14 8.20 -8.58 24.11
N THR A 15 7.85 -8.41 25.37
CA THR A 15 8.56 -7.51 26.30
C THR A 15 10.02 -7.95 26.50
N LYS A 16 10.28 -9.24 26.63
CA LYS A 16 11.63 -9.79 26.75
C LYS A 16 12.47 -9.51 25.51
N LEU A 17 11.92 -9.70 24.32
CA LEU A 17 12.60 -9.45 23.06
C LEU A 17 12.87 -7.94 22.86
N GLN A 18 11.91 -7.08 23.20
CA GLN A 18 12.08 -5.61 23.14
C GLN A 18 13.25 -5.16 24.04
N ARG A 19 13.35 -5.68 25.27
CA ARG A 19 14.46 -5.36 26.18
C ARG A 19 15.81 -5.78 25.60
N LEU A 20 15.88 -6.98 25.01
CA LEU A 20 17.09 -7.50 24.39
C LEU A 20 17.53 -6.64 23.21
N LEU A 21 16.61 -6.29 22.31
CA LEU A 21 16.88 -5.44 21.15
C LEU A 21 17.28 -4.03 21.56
N HIS A 22 16.63 -3.45 22.57
CA HIS A 22 16.99 -2.14 23.09
C HIS A 22 18.42 -2.12 23.69
N ALA A 23 18.80 -3.17 24.42
CA ALA A 23 20.14 -3.30 25.00
C ALA A 23 21.24 -3.38 23.92
N ILE A 24 20.97 -4.05 22.79
CA ILE A 24 21.96 -4.28 21.73
C ILE A 24 22.00 -3.09 20.75
N PHE A 25 20.85 -2.56 20.33
CA PHE A 25 20.71 -1.61 19.22
C PHE A 25 20.26 -0.21 19.65
N HIS A 26 19.99 0.04 20.93
CA HIS A 26 19.46 1.31 21.44
C HIS A 26 18.18 1.77 20.72
N MET A 27 17.25 0.85 20.50
CA MET A 27 16.02 1.09 19.75
C MET A 27 15.00 1.86 20.60
N LYS A 28 14.17 2.65 19.93
CA LYS A 28 13.01 3.30 20.53
C LYS A 28 11.79 2.40 20.39
N ASP A 29 11.06 2.20 21.48
CA ASP A 29 9.75 1.56 21.45
C ASP A 29 8.68 2.56 20.98
N LEU A 30 8.03 2.27 19.87
CA LEU A 30 6.95 3.08 19.29
C LEU A 30 5.56 2.65 19.74
N SER A 31 5.49 1.72 20.73
CA SER A 31 4.24 1.19 21.28
C SER A 31 3.45 0.35 20.28
N GLN A 32 2.13 0.47 20.29
CA GLN A 32 1.26 -0.29 19.42
C GLN A 32 1.43 0.12 17.95
N LEU A 33 1.53 -0.88 17.07
CA LEU A 33 1.62 -0.67 15.64
C LEU A 33 0.32 -0.07 15.09
N THR A 34 0.39 1.15 14.55
CA THR A 34 -0.73 1.83 13.90
C THR A 34 -0.50 2.07 12.41
N HIS A 35 0.76 2.24 12.03
CA HIS A 35 1.17 2.45 10.64
C HIS A 35 2.45 1.68 10.36
N PHE A 36 2.49 1.05 9.20
CA PHE A 36 3.70 0.41 8.70
C PHE A 36 3.81 0.65 7.20
N LEU A 37 4.81 1.44 6.79
CA LEU A 37 4.96 1.89 5.41
C LEU A 37 3.68 2.63 4.96
N ILE A 38 3.02 2.10 3.94
CA ILE A 38 1.77 2.63 3.39
C ILE A 38 0.52 1.99 4.00
N LEU A 39 0.68 1.06 4.94
CA LEU A 39 -0.41 0.34 5.58
C LEU A 39 -0.84 1.02 6.88
N GLU A 40 -2.13 1.19 7.05
CA GLU A 40 -2.76 1.57 8.31
C GLU A 40 -3.21 0.30 9.04
N VAL A 41 -2.83 0.18 10.30
CA VAL A 41 -3.10 -1.01 11.12
C VAL A 41 -4.12 -0.66 12.20
N HIS A 42 -5.24 -1.36 12.20
CA HIS A 42 -6.34 -1.17 13.14
C HIS A 42 -6.50 -2.40 14.03
N HIS A 43 -6.37 -2.20 15.33
CA HIS A 43 -6.58 -3.27 16.31
C HIS A 43 -8.05 -3.31 16.74
N ARG A 44 -8.67 -4.47 16.61
CA ARG A 44 -10.05 -4.73 17.00
C ARG A 44 -10.12 -5.97 17.91
N ALA A 45 -11.22 -6.14 18.64
CA ALA A 45 -11.45 -7.32 19.46
C ALA A 45 -11.42 -8.64 18.64
N SER A 46 -11.83 -8.58 17.37
CA SER A 46 -11.81 -9.72 16.43
C SER A 46 -10.47 -9.98 15.73
N GLY A 47 -9.47 -9.13 15.94
CA GLY A 47 -8.16 -9.26 15.30
C GLY A 47 -7.59 -7.94 14.80
N ILE A 48 -6.63 -8.05 13.88
CA ILE A 48 -5.95 -6.90 13.27
C ILE A 48 -6.48 -6.71 11.84
N PHE A 49 -6.90 -5.49 11.54
CA PHE A 49 -7.34 -5.08 10.22
C PHE A 49 -6.33 -4.10 9.62
N MET A 50 -5.96 -4.32 8.36
CA MET A 50 -5.04 -3.44 7.63
C MET A 50 -5.73 -2.88 6.39
N ASN A 51 -5.49 -1.59 6.12
CA ASN A 51 -5.94 -0.93 4.89
C ASN A 51 -4.92 0.09 4.40
N GLN A 52 -5.24 0.73 3.29
CA GLN A 52 -4.44 1.78 2.66
C GLN A 52 -5.30 3.02 2.35
N HIS A 53 -6.23 3.37 3.24
CA HIS A 53 -7.22 4.42 2.97
C HIS A 53 -6.56 5.76 2.65
N LYS A 54 -5.66 6.22 3.52
CA LYS A 54 -4.91 7.47 3.30
C LYS A 54 -4.07 7.40 2.02
N TYR A 55 -3.41 6.28 1.78
CA TYR A 55 -2.61 6.09 0.58
C TYR A 55 -3.43 6.18 -0.72
N ILE A 56 -4.63 5.59 -0.72
CA ILE A 56 -5.56 5.68 -1.85
C ILE A 56 -5.99 7.13 -2.08
N GLN A 57 -6.33 7.87 -1.02
CA GLN A 57 -6.72 9.27 -1.13
C GLN A 57 -5.58 10.14 -1.66
N ASP A 58 -4.37 9.97 -1.15
CA ASP A 58 -3.18 10.68 -1.63
C ASP A 58 -2.92 10.38 -3.12
N LEU A 59 -3.16 9.14 -3.56
CA LEU A 59 -3.00 8.73 -4.94
C LEU A 59 -4.07 9.37 -5.86
N ILE A 60 -5.33 9.40 -5.43
CA ILE A 60 -6.43 10.06 -6.14
C ILE A 60 -6.13 11.55 -6.32
N THR A 61 -5.67 12.22 -5.28
CA THR A 61 -5.26 13.63 -5.32
C THR A 61 -4.09 13.84 -6.27
N LEU A 62 -3.09 12.98 -6.27
CA LEU A 62 -1.93 13.05 -7.16
C LEU A 62 -2.33 13.08 -8.63
N VAL A 63 -3.34 12.31 -9.02
CA VAL A 63 -3.82 12.21 -10.40
C VAL A 63 -5.01 13.13 -10.71
N GLY A 64 -5.50 13.90 -9.74
CA GLY A 64 -6.58 14.87 -9.94
C GLY A 64 -7.96 14.26 -10.19
N LEU A 65 -8.25 13.12 -9.55
CA LEU A 65 -9.51 12.38 -9.74
C LEU A 65 -10.52 12.56 -8.59
N GLU A 66 -10.36 13.57 -7.73
CA GLU A 66 -11.22 13.78 -6.55
C GLU A 66 -12.71 13.93 -6.91
N ASP A 67 -13.00 14.60 -8.02
CA ASP A 67 -14.37 14.90 -8.47
C ASP A 67 -14.87 13.92 -9.55
N THR A 68 -14.17 12.82 -9.77
CA THR A 68 -14.52 11.85 -10.80
C THR A 68 -15.47 10.78 -10.25
N SER A 69 -16.51 10.46 -11.00
CA SER A 69 -17.40 9.35 -10.65
C SER A 69 -16.75 8.00 -10.91
N SER A 70 -17.09 7.01 -10.09
CA SER A 70 -16.65 5.64 -10.30
C SER A 70 -17.27 5.04 -11.56
N VAL A 71 -16.58 4.10 -12.17
CA VAL A 71 -17.07 3.28 -13.28
C VAL A 71 -17.30 1.84 -12.81
N ASP A 72 -18.26 1.14 -13.41
CA ASP A 72 -18.62 -0.21 -13.01
C ASP A 72 -17.57 -1.25 -13.41
N THR A 73 -16.78 -0.95 -14.43
CA THR A 73 -15.74 -1.86 -14.95
C THR A 73 -14.36 -1.23 -14.83
N LEU A 74 -13.38 -2.00 -14.41
CA LEU A 74 -11.99 -1.54 -14.27
C LEU A 74 -11.32 -1.30 -15.63
N MET A 75 -11.75 -2.00 -16.67
CA MET A 75 -11.25 -1.86 -18.04
C MET A 75 -12.39 -2.07 -19.04
N GLU A 76 -12.27 -1.49 -20.21
CA GLU A 76 -13.22 -1.70 -21.30
C GLU A 76 -13.21 -3.17 -21.75
N ILE A 77 -14.40 -3.69 -22.02
CA ILE A 77 -14.58 -5.07 -22.49
C ILE A 77 -14.16 -5.15 -23.97
N ASN A 78 -13.44 -6.18 -24.33
CA ASN A 78 -12.97 -6.46 -25.71
C ASN A 78 -11.92 -5.49 -26.29
N VAL A 79 -11.33 -4.64 -25.49
CA VAL A 79 -10.18 -3.82 -25.91
C VAL A 79 -8.90 -4.64 -25.79
N LYS A 80 -8.14 -4.69 -26.88
CA LYS A 80 -6.78 -5.27 -26.89
C LYS A 80 -5.78 -4.13 -26.91
N TYR A 81 -5.10 -3.93 -25.79
CA TYR A 81 -4.01 -2.96 -25.68
C TYR A 81 -2.75 -3.54 -26.32
N ARG A 82 -2.12 -2.76 -27.21
CA ARG A 82 -0.86 -3.12 -27.84
C ARG A 82 0.24 -2.15 -27.44
N LYS A 83 1.45 -2.65 -27.36
CA LYS A 83 2.59 -1.94 -26.80
C LYS A 83 2.99 -0.69 -27.57
N ASP A 84 2.83 -0.67 -28.87
CA ASP A 84 3.33 0.39 -29.74
C ASP A 84 2.19 1.16 -30.44
N GLU A 85 0.98 1.12 -29.88
CA GLU A 85 -0.18 1.85 -30.40
C GLU A 85 -0.57 2.97 -29.44
N GLY A 86 -0.88 4.15 -30.00
CA GLY A 86 -1.30 5.33 -29.26
C GLY A 86 -0.32 6.49 -29.33
N ASP A 87 -0.68 7.58 -28.67
CA ASP A 87 0.14 8.78 -28.60
C ASP A 87 1.21 8.63 -27.51
N LEU A 88 2.33 9.34 -27.69
CA LEU A 88 3.37 9.40 -26.66
C LEU A 88 2.85 10.13 -25.42
N LEU A 89 3.21 9.64 -24.26
CA LEU A 89 2.89 10.27 -22.98
C LEU A 89 3.64 11.60 -22.85
N ASP A 90 2.93 12.65 -22.44
CA ASP A 90 3.53 13.94 -22.14
C ASP A 90 4.49 13.86 -20.94
N ASP A 91 4.15 13.08 -19.93
CA ASP A 91 4.96 12.88 -18.74
C ASP A 91 5.14 11.38 -18.40
N PRO A 92 6.16 10.73 -18.96
CA PRO A 92 6.48 9.32 -18.64
C PRO A 92 6.84 9.10 -17.17
N THR A 93 7.40 10.10 -16.50
CA THR A 93 7.78 10.01 -15.08
C THR A 93 6.56 9.90 -14.19
N LEU A 94 5.52 10.69 -14.45
CA LEU A 94 4.25 10.60 -13.73
C LEU A 94 3.60 9.22 -13.93
N TYR A 95 3.62 8.71 -15.15
CA TYR A 95 3.10 7.37 -15.45
C TYR A 95 3.80 6.27 -14.65
N LEU A 96 5.13 6.27 -14.63
CA LEU A 96 5.91 5.30 -13.87
C LEU A 96 5.67 5.41 -12.36
N ARG A 97 5.53 6.63 -11.84
CA ARG A 97 5.20 6.87 -10.45
C ARG A 97 3.82 6.31 -10.09
N LEU A 98 2.83 6.56 -10.93
CA LEU A 98 1.48 6.03 -10.78
C LEU A 98 1.47 4.50 -10.81
N LEU A 99 2.16 3.90 -11.78
CA LEU A 99 2.25 2.46 -11.90
C LEU A 99 2.86 1.80 -10.65
N LYS A 100 3.96 2.36 -10.13
CA LYS A 100 4.56 1.89 -8.86
C LYS A 100 3.57 1.99 -7.70
N SER A 101 2.83 3.08 -7.62
CA SER A 101 1.81 3.29 -6.58
C SER A 101 0.69 2.26 -6.66
N LEU A 102 0.24 1.91 -7.86
CA LEU A 102 -0.78 0.87 -8.08
C LEU A 102 -0.27 -0.53 -7.70
N ILE A 103 1.00 -0.84 -7.95
CA ILE A 103 1.63 -2.10 -7.52
C ILE A 103 1.59 -2.23 -5.98
N PHE A 104 1.90 -1.18 -5.24
CA PHE A 104 1.79 -1.19 -3.78
C PHE A 104 0.34 -1.35 -3.31
N LEU A 105 -0.63 -0.78 -4.05
CA LEU A 105 -2.05 -0.88 -3.73
C LEU A 105 -2.59 -2.32 -3.83
N ILE A 106 -2.02 -3.16 -4.67
CA ILE A 106 -2.40 -4.57 -4.80
C ILE A 106 -2.29 -5.33 -3.46
N THR A 107 -1.43 -4.90 -2.55
CA THR A 107 -1.25 -5.51 -1.22
C THR A 107 -2.57 -5.63 -0.45
N THR A 108 -3.43 -4.61 -0.50
CA THR A 108 -4.77 -4.61 0.14
C THR A 108 -5.92 -4.75 -0.86
N ARG A 109 -5.65 -4.58 -2.15
CA ARG A 109 -6.61 -4.63 -3.25
C ARG A 109 -6.14 -5.61 -4.34
N PRO A 110 -6.10 -6.92 -4.06
CA PRO A 110 -5.66 -7.90 -5.06
C PRO A 110 -6.59 -8.01 -6.26
N ASP A 111 -7.83 -7.53 -6.15
CA ASP A 111 -8.82 -7.46 -7.23
C ASP A 111 -8.38 -6.60 -8.42
N ILE A 112 -7.52 -5.60 -8.22
CA ILE A 112 -6.99 -4.74 -9.28
C ILE A 112 -5.73 -5.29 -9.96
N SER A 113 -5.20 -6.41 -9.50
CA SER A 113 -3.94 -6.98 -9.97
C SER A 113 -3.90 -7.19 -11.49
N TYR A 114 -4.97 -7.72 -12.06
CA TYR A 114 -5.06 -7.95 -13.50
C TYR A 114 -4.93 -6.64 -14.29
N VAL A 115 -5.67 -5.59 -13.90
CA VAL A 115 -5.65 -4.28 -14.57
C VAL A 115 -4.26 -3.66 -14.48
N VAL A 116 -3.64 -3.70 -13.30
CA VAL A 116 -2.29 -3.15 -13.10
C VAL A 116 -1.27 -3.87 -13.99
N HIS A 117 -1.38 -5.19 -14.14
CA HIS A 117 -0.51 -5.93 -15.05
C HIS A 117 -0.73 -5.60 -16.53
N GLN A 118 -1.97 -5.27 -16.92
CA GLN A 118 -2.25 -4.89 -18.31
C GLN A 118 -1.65 -3.52 -18.68
N VAL A 119 -1.54 -2.61 -17.73
CA VAL A 119 -0.98 -1.27 -17.97
C VAL A 119 0.52 -1.16 -17.64
N SER A 120 1.09 -2.19 -17.07
CA SER A 120 2.53 -2.26 -16.83
C SER A 120 3.27 -2.79 -18.05
#